data_1a522e95ca275c4cee1ba5eb0f34041c
#
_entry.id   1a522e95ca275c4cee1ba5eb0f34041c
#
_cell.length_a   1.000
_cell.length_b   1.000
_cell.length_c   1.000
_cell.angle_alpha   90.00
_cell.angle_beta   90.00
_cell.angle_gamma   90.00
#
_symmetry.space_group_name_H-M   'P 1'
#
loop_
_entity.id
_entity.type
_entity.pdbx_description
1 polymer ?
#
loop_
_entity_poly.entity_id
_entity_poly.type
_entity_poly.pdbx_seq_one_letter_code
_entity_poly.pdbx_strand_id
1 'polypeptide(L)'
;GMNHSSSAPEVYHTEGTIKAVSPRALTISHQAISALNWPPMTMRFAPPEGEALPTVVVGDKVSFSFTRREGGYQIVSLTPLR
;
A
#
# COMPACT_ATOMS: atom_id res chain seq x y z
N GLY A 1 -5.53 -20.17 -19.22
CA GLY A 1 -5.22 -19.89 -18.88
C GLY A 1 -4.68 -19.72 -18.68
N MET A 2 -4.44 -19.56 -18.63
CA MET A 2 -3.90 -19.34 -18.24
C MET A 2 -3.33 -18.69 -18.13
N ASN A 3 -3.10 -18.24 -17.94
CA ASN A 3 -2.53 -17.64 -17.61
C ASN A 3 -2.06 -17.05 -17.37
N HIS A 4 -1.89 -16.87 -17.15
CA HIS A 4 -1.34 -16.30 -16.63
C HIS A 4 -0.79 -15.44 -16.73
N SER A 5 -1.59 -14.70 -16.89
CA SER A 5 -0.75 -13.97 -16.91
C SER A 5 0.29 -13.53 -16.12
N SER A 6 1.10 -13.93 -16.09
CA SER A 6 2.30 -13.86 -15.34
C SER A 6 3.08 -12.59 -15.49
N SER A 7 2.81 -11.79 -16.48
CA SER A 7 3.53 -10.55 -16.68
C SER A 7 3.00 -9.42 -15.81
N ALA A 8 1.83 -9.57 -15.22
CA ALA A 8 1.27 -8.52 -14.37
C ALA A 8 1.86 -8.61 -12.98
N PRO A 9 2.24 -7.47 -12.38
CA PRO A 9 2.71 -7.51 -11.00
C PRO A 9 1.57 -7.91 -10.06
N GLU A 10 1.93 -8.55 -8.97
CA GLU A 10 0.94 -8.89 -7.97
C GLU A 10 0.59 -7.65 -7.17
N VAL A 11 -0.68 -7.52 -6.87
CA VAL A 11 -1.19 -6.42 -6.08
C VAL A 11 -1.79 -7.00 -4.81
N TYR A 12 -1.39 -6.45 -3.68
CA TYR A 12 -1.86 -6.89 -2.38
C TYR A 12 -2.76 -5.83 -1.80
N HIS A 13 -3.78 -6.28 -1.07
CA HIS A 13 -4.77 -5.37 -0.46
C HIS A 13 -4.72 -5.52 1.04
N THR A 14 -4.77 -4.40 1.74
CA THR A 14 -4.83 -4.43 3.19
C THR A 14 -5.38 -3.10 3.69
N GLU A 15 -5.50 -3.00 5.00
CA GLU A 15 -5.96 -1.79 5.67
C GLU A 15 -4.95 -1.40 6.71
N GLY A 16 -4.94 -0.12 7.03
CA GLY A 16 -4.03 0.35 8.05
C GLY A 16 -4.34 1.76 8.48
N THR A 17 -3.45 2.28 9.29
CA THR A 17 -3.54 3.63 9.83
C THR A 17 -2.33 4.43 9.40
N ILE A 18 -2.56 5.65 8.94
CA ILE A 18 -1.47 6.53 8.51
C ILE A 18 -0.69 6.98 9.74
N LYS A 19 0.61 6.73 9.73
CA LYS A 19 1.50 7.12 10.83
C LYS A 19 2.36 8.32 10.47
N ALA A 20 2.68 8.48 9.20
CA ALA A 20 3.45 9.63 8.74
C ALA A 20 3.15 9.87 7.27
N VAL A 21 3.17 11.12 6.88
CA VAL A 21 2.92 11.53 5.49
C VAL A 21 4.11 12.35 5.04
N SER A 22 4.67 11.97 3.90
CA SER A 22 5.72 12.77 3.30
C SER A 22 5.54 12.79 1.79
N PRO A 23 6.16 13.74 1.09
CA PRO A 23 6.00 13.79 -0.37
C PRO A 23 6.50 12.55 -1.09
N ARG A 24 7.37 11.78 -0.46
CA ARG A 24 8.01 10.65 -1.12
C ARG A 24 7.56 9.30 -0.58
N ALA A 25 6.82 9.28 0.52
CA ALA A 25 6.42 8.02 1.11
C ALA A 25 5.30 8.23 2.10
N LEU A 26 4.53 7.17 2.28
CA LEU A 26 3.53 7.10 3.34
C LEU A 26 3.96 6.00 4.30
N THR A 27 3.95 6.30 5.58
CA THR A 27 4.20 5.30 6.60
C THR A 27 2.85 4.84 7.12
N ILE A 28 2.58 3.55 6.98
CA ILE A 28 1.28 2.98 7.30
C ILE A 28 1.49 1.79 8.22
N SER A 29 0.75 1.79 9.32
CA SER A 29 0.69 0.63 10.21
C SER A 29 -0.44 -0.25 9.69
N HIS A 30 -0.08 -1.34 9.00
CA HIS A 30 -1.07 -2.16 8.32
C HIS A 30 -1.32 -3.46 9.07
N GLN A 31 -2.45 -4.07 8.75
CA GLN A 31 -2.83 -5.34 9.33
C GLN A 31 -2.01 -6.46 8.70
N ALA A 32 -2.14 -7.66 9.28
CA ALA A 32 -1.46 -8.82 8.77
C ALA A 32 -1.85 -9.07 7.31
N ILE A 33 -0.88 -9.51 6.53
CA ILE A 33 -1.09 -9.86 5.13
C ILE A 33 -0.71 -11.31 4.96
N SER A 34 -1.71 -12.18 5.00
CA SER A 34 -1.44 -13.61 4.98
C SER A 34 -0.82 -14.06 3.66
N ALA A 35 -1.14 -13.40 2.56
CA ALA A 35 -0.54 -13.74 1.28
C ALA A 35 0.98 -13.60 1.29
N LEU A 36 1.51 -12.75 2.17
CA LEU A 36 2.94 -12.52 2.28
C LEU A 36 3.50 -13.10 3.57
N ASN A 37 2.68 -13.75 4.38
CA ASN A 37 3.10 -14.23 5.70
C ASN A 37 3.61 -13.09 6.58
N TRP A 38 3.00 -11.94 6.46
CA TRP A 38 3.42 -10.77 7.22
C TRP A 38 2.53 -10.57 8.43
N PRO A 39 3.11 -10.34 9.60
CA PRO A 39 2.32 -9.90 10.75
C PRO A 39 1.94 -8.43 10.58
N PRO A 40 1.09 -7.90 11.46
CA PRO A 40 0.85 -6.46 11.46
C PRO A 40 2.16 -5.71 11.65
N MET A 41 2.41 -4.73 10.78
CA MET A 41 3.68 -4.00 10.79
C MET A 41 3.46 -2.56 10.38
N THR A 42 4.43 -1.73 10.71
CA THR A 42 4.48 -0.36 10.23
C THR A 42 5.56 -0.27 9.17
N MET A 43 5.18 0.15 7.96
CA MET A 43 6.08 0.18 6.82
C MET A 43 5.91 1.46 6.03
N ARG A 44 6.93 1.77 5.27
CA ARG A 44 6.89 2.91 4.35
C ARG A 44 6.57 2.39 2.96
N PHE A 45 5.69 3.12 2.27
CA PHE A 45 5.27 2.79 0.92
C PHE A 45 5.50 4.00 0.02
N ALA A 46 5.94 3.75 -1.21
CA ALA A 46 6.07 4.81 -2.20
C ALA A 46 4.67 5.21 -2.70
N PRO A 47 4.47 6.48 -3.04
CA PRO A 47 3.18 6.91 -3.59
C PRO A 47 2.96 6.34 -4.97
N PRO A 48 1.69 6.31 -5.44
CA PRO A 48 1.42 5.82 -6.79
C PRO A 48 2.07 6.69 -7.84
N GLU A 49 2.52 6.06 -8.90
CA GLU A 49 3.11 6.78 -10.02
C GLU A 49 2.01 7.43 -10.84
N GLY A 50 2.27 8.68 -11.22
CA GLY A 50 1.38 9.37 -12.13
C GLY A 50 0.06 9.81 -11.56
N GLU A 51 -0.17 9.57 -10.27
CA GLU A 51 -1.42 9.95 -9.63
C GLU A 51 -1.14 10.65 -8.33
N ALA A 52 -1.96 11.64 -8.03
CA ALA A 52 -1.88 12.29 -6.72
C ALA A 52 -2.55 11.41 -5.68
N LEU A 53 -1.95 11.37 -4.49
CA LEU A 53 -2.58 10.67 -3.38
C LEU A 53 -3.80 11.46 -2.91
N PRO A 54 -4.84 10.77 -2.45
CA PRO A 54 -5.91 11.49 -1.77
C PRO A 54 -5.36 12.16 -0.52
N THR A 55 -6.04 13.20 -0.08
CA THR A 55 -5.63 13.92 1.10
C THR A 55 -5.85 13.04 2.33
N VAL A 56 -4.77 12.70 3.01
CA VAL A 56 -4.82 11.92 4.24
C VAL A 56 -3.92 12.58 5.26
N VAL A 57 -4.22 12.32 6.53
CA VAL A 57 -3.43 12.85 7.63
C VAL A 57 -3.09 11.73 8.58
N VAL A 58 -2.11 11.99 9.43
CA VAL A 58 -1.71 11.02 10.45
C VAL A 58 -2.93 10.67 11.30
N GLY A 59 -3.14 9.38 11.50
CA GLY A 59 -4.29 8.89 12.25
C GLY A 59 -5.43 8.41 11.40
N ASP A 60 -5.44 8.74 10.12
CA ASP A 60 -6.51 8.28 9.21
C ASP A 60 -6.40 6.79 8.99
N LYS A 61 -7.56 6.16 8.93
CA LYS A 61 -7.64 4.76 8.53
C LYS A 61 -7.89 4.69 7.04
N VAL A 62 -7.17 3.81 6.38
CA VAL A 62 -7.24 3.70 4.93
C VAL A 62 -7.29 2.23 4.51
N SER A 63 -7.91 2.01 3.37
CA SER A 63 -7.80 0.75 2.64
C SER A 63 -6.90 1.02 1.45
N PHE A 64 -5.91 0.18 1.23
CA PHE A 64 -4.99 0.44 0.16
C PHE A 64 -4.51 -0.86 -0.48
N SER A 65 -4.04 -0.72 -1.71
CA SER A 65 -3.38 -1.81 -2.40
C SER A 65 -1.99 -1.37 -2.79
N PHE A 66 -1.07 -2.32 -2.83
CA PHE A 66 0.31 -2.02 -3.14
C PHE A 66 0.90 -3.17 -3.94
N THR A 67 2.00 -2.87 -4.60
CA THR A 67 2.72 -3.87 -5.38
C THR A 67 4.20 -3.78 -5.04
N ARG A 68 4.91 -4.85 -5.32
CA ARG A 68 6.33 -4.91 -5.06
C ARG A 68 7.08 -4.21 -6.18
N ARG A 69 8.05 -3.40 -5.79
CA ARG A 69 8.91 -2.69 -6.73
C ARG A 69 10.35 -2.84 -6.29
N GLU A 70 11.25 -2.51 -7.18
CA GLU A 70 12.66 -2.44 -6.86
C GLU A 70 12.86 -1.50 -5.68
N GLY A 71 13.49 -2.03 -4.63
CA GLY A 71 13.79 -1.21 -3.48
C GLY A 71 12.65 -1.03 -2.50
N GLY A 72 11.50 -1.68 -2.70
CA GLY A 72 10.43 -1.56 -1.73
C GLY A 72 9.07 -1.86 -2.30
N TYR A 73 8.08 -1.18 -1.78
CA TYR A 73 6.67 -1.39 -2.14
C TYR A 73 6.05 -0.06 -2.52
N GLN A 74 5.16 -0.11 -3.49
CA GLN A 74 4.54 1.09 -4.04
C GLN A 74 3.03 0.96 -3.94
N ILE A 75 2.37 2.03 -3.49
CA ILE A 75 0.91 2.06 -3.40
C ILE A 75 0.35 2.15 -4.81
N VAL A 76 -0.61 1.28 -5.11
CA VAL A 76 -1.34 1.32 -6.37
C VAL A 76 -2.60 2.16 -6.21
N SER A 77 -3.31 1.97 -5.12
CA SER A 77 -4.50 2.76 -4.84
C SER A 77 -4.66 2.88 -3.34
N LEU A 78 -5.34 3.95 -2.91
CA LEU A 78 -5.54 4.20 -1.50
C LEU A 78 -6.88 4.92 -1.34
N THR A 79 -7.70 4.42 -0.44
CA THR A 79 -9.01 4.97 -0.18
C THR A 79 -9.16 5.21 1.31
N PRO A 80 -9.45 6.45 1.72
CA PRO A 80 -9.70 6.70 3.14
C PRO A 80 -10.96 5.97 3.59
N LEU A 81 -10.90 5.43 4.80
CA LEU A 81 -12.06 4.80 5.43
C LEU A 81 -12.70 5.76 6.41
N ARG A 82 -13.99 5.72 6.44
CA ARG A 82 -14.73 6.62 7.33
C ARG A 82 -15.60 5.89 8.30
#